data_889fc939d4f362627f0aaafb8acaf92d
#
_entry.id   889fc939d4f362627f0aaafb8acaf92d
#
_cell.length_a   1.000
_cell.length_b   1.000
_cell.length_c   1.000
_cell.angle_alpha   90.00
_cell.angle_beta   90.00
_cell.angle_gamma   90.00
#
_symmetry.space_group_name_H-M   'P 1'
#
loop_
_entity.id
_entity.type
_entity.pdbx_description
1 polymer ?
#
loop_
_entity_poly.entity_id
_entity_poly.type
_entity_poly.pdbx_seq_one_letter_code
_entity_poly.pdbx_strand_id
1 'polypeptide(L)'
;AASDVYKRQEILCAALLPSELWKESGRWTAMGEEMFRLKDRTEREYCLGPTHEEAFTDIIRQEITSYKQLPLNLYQIQVKYRDERRPRFGVMRTKTFTMKDAYSFDADDKGLDKSYQDMFDAYVSIFDRCGLENSPVQADSGAIGGSTSAEFMVKSEVGEDEVVFCSGCDYAANVERAESCNLASQKEEMKELEEVHTPGAATIKELEEFLKTSPDKFAKTLVHEEDGKTVVVVARRDR
;
A
#
# COMPACT_ATOMS: atom_id res chain seq x y z
N ALA A 1 -15.91 2.42 21.11
CA ALA A 1 -14.92 1.97 20.08
C ALA A 1 -13.50 2.30 20.55
N ALA A 2 -12.46 1.61 20.00
CA ALA A 2 -11.06 1.85 20.37
C ALA A 2 -10.66 3.33 20.15
N SER A 3 -11.25 4.00 19.18
CA SER A 3 -11.06 5.43 18.90
C SER A 3 -11.47 6.35 20.05
N ASP A 4 -12.47 5.98 20.82
CA ASP A 4 -12.98 6.78 21.93
C ASP A 4 -12.06 6.71 23.17
N VAL A 5 -11.41 5.58 23.36
CA VAL A 5 -10.45 5.37 24.46
C VAL A 5 -9.25 6.33 24.39
N TYR A 6 -8.88 6.78 23.17
CA TYR A 6 -7.74 7.65 22.90
C TYR A 6 -8.11 9.12 22.64
N LYS A 7 -9.27 9.59 23.14
CA LYS A 7 -9.75 10.98 22.98
C LYS A 7 -9.88 11.40 21.50
N ARG A 8 -10.36 10.51 20.66
CA ARG A 8 -10.65 10.81 19.26
C ARG A 8 -12.09 11.25 19.09
N GLN A 9 -12.31 12.26 18.26
CA GLN A 9 -13.64 12.78 17.99
C GLN A 9 -14.24 12.11 16.75
N GLU A 10 -15.48 11.69 16.84
CA GLU A 10 -16.25 11.20 15.71
C GLU A 10 -16.85 12.36 14.95
N ILE A 11 -16.65 12.35 13.64
CA ILE A 11 -17.35 13.24 12.70
C ILE A 11 -17.87 12.40 11.53
N LEU A 12 -18.78 12.93 10.77
CA LEU A 12 -19.32 12.27 9.59
C LEU A 12 -19.24 13.21 8.39
N CYS A 13 -18.36 12.89 7.45
CA CYS A 13 -18.24 13.63 6.20
C CYS A 13 -19.27 13.18 5.16
N ALA A 14 -19.49 13.97 4.13
CA ALA A 14 -20.31 13.56 3.00
C ALA A 14 -19.66 12.40 2.23
N ALA A 15 -20.48 11.48 1.73
CA ALA A 15 -19.99 10.41 0.84
C ALA A 15 -19.76 10.92 -0.60
N LEU A 16 -20.53 11.94 -1.00
CA LEU A 16 -20.40 12.63 -2.28
C LEU A 16 -19.45 13.83 -2.09
N LEU A 17 -18.29 13.78 -2.73
CA LEU A 17 -17.21 14.74 -2.56
C LEU A 17 -16.98 15.54 -3.84
N PRO A 18 -16.71 16.86 -3.74
CA PRO A 18 -16.40 17.68 -4.91
C PRO A 18 -15.03 17.32 -5.48
N SER A 19 -14.89 17.36 -6.80
CA SER A 19 -13.65 17.00 -7.50
C SER A 19 -12.49 17.93 -7.19
N GLU A 20 -12.77 19.15 -6.76
CA GLU A 20 -11.78 20.20 -6.51
C GLU A 20 -10.76 19.75 -5.44
N LEU A 21 -11.21 19.15 -4.35
CA LEU A 21 -10.34 18.65 -3.28
C LEU A 21 -9.37 17.58 -3.81
N TRP A 22 -9.87 16.69 -4.64
CA TRP A 22 -9.09 15.60 -5.24
C TRP A 22 -8.13 16.07 -6.33
N LYS A 23 -8.50 17.13 -7.05
CA LYS A 23 -7.63 17.79 -8.04
C LYS A 23 -6.50 18.55 -7.34
N GLU A 24 -6.79 19.19 -6.21
CA GLU A 24 -5.78 19.89 -5.40
C GLU A 24 -4.71 18.94 -4.89
N SER A 25 -5.09 17.77 -4.39
CA SER A 25 -4.15 16.74 -3.92
C SER A 25 -3.44 15.98 -5.05
N GLY A 26 -3.89 16.12 -6.31
CA GLY A 26 -3.42 15.33 -7.45
C GLY A 26 -4.01 13.92 -7.52
N ARG A 27 -4.75 13.50 -6.50
CA ARG A 27 -5.29 12.12 -6.40
C ARG A 27 -6.47 11.88 -7.32
N TRP A 28 -7.09 12.93 -7.88
CA TRP A 28 -8.10 12.78 -8.95
C TRP A 28 -7.58 11.94 -10.11
N THR A 29 -6.32 12.09 -10.48
CA THR A 29 -5.68 11.31 -11.54
C THR A 29 -5.05 10.02 -11.00
N ALA A 30 -4.37 10.09 -9.86
CA ALA A 30 -3.65 8.95 -9.28
C ALA A 30 -4.54 7.76 -8.89
N MET A 31 -5.79 8.03 -8.44
CA MET A 31 -6.79 6.98 -8.13
C MET A 31 -7.33 6.24 -9.37
N GLY A 32 -7.05 6.75 -10.57
CA GLY A 32 -7.39 6.07 -11.82
C GLY A 32 -8.87 5.71 -11.96
N GLU A 33 -9.13 4.49 -12.44
CA GLU A 33 -10.46 3.96 -12.70
C GLU A 33 -11.18 3.45 -11.44
N GLU A 34 -10.47 3.30 -10.32
CA GLU A 34 -11.08 2.85 -9.07
C GLU A 34 -12.00 3.89 -8.42
N MET A 35 -11.91 5.14 -8.85
CA MET A 35 -12.74 6.21 -8.33
C MET A 35 -14.05 6.31 -9.12
N PHE A 36 -15.20 6.17 -8.45
CA PHE A 36 -16.49 6.49 -9.01
C PHE A 36 -16.65 7.99 -9.22
N ARG A 37 -16.64 8.42 -10.46
CA ARG A 37 -16.82 9.83 -10.87
C ARG A 37 -18.19 10.04 -11.46
N LEU A 38 -18.79 11.19 -11.13
CA LEU A 38 -20.12 11.57 -11.60
C LEU A 38 -20.20 13.08 -11.83
N LYS A 39 -21.24 13.50 -12.52
CA LYS A 39 -21.55 14.91 -12.73
C LYS A 39 -22.97 15.22 -12.24
N ASP A 40 -23.14 16.39 -11.71
CA ASP A 40 -24.45 16.90 -11.37
C ASP A 40 -25.17 17.50 -12.61
N ARG A 41 -26.38 18.02 -12.40
CA ARG A 41 -27.19 18.62 -13.47
C ARG A 41 -26.58 19.88 -14.09
N THR A 42 -25.58 20.45 -13.43
CA THR A 42 -24.85 21.65 -13.87
C THR A 42 -23.44 21.30 -14.40
N GLU A 43 -23.21 20.03 -14.72
CA GLU A 43 -21.94 19.49 -15.23
C GLU A 43 -20.76 19.62 -14.26
N ARG A 44 -20.98 19.88 -12.97
CA ARG A 44 -19.92 19.87 -11.96
C ARG A 44 -19.54 18.43 -11.63
N GLU A 45 -18.24 18.22 -11.52
CA GLU A 45 -17.65 16.91 -11.25
C GLU A 45 -17.61 16.61 -9.75
N TYR A 46 -17.97 15.39 -9.41
CA TYR A 46 -17.93 14.82 -8.07
C TYR A 46 -17.37 13.40 -8.12
N CYS A 47 -17.01 12.88 -6.95
CA CYS A 47 -16.76 11.45 -6.75
C CYS A 47 -17.51 10.92 -5.54
N LEU A 48 -17.73 9.61 -5.53
CA LEU A 48 -18.07 8.89 -4.30
C LEU A 48 -16.75 8.56 -3.56
N GLY A 49 -16.64 8.94 -2.30
CA GLY A 49 -15.41 8.88 -1.53
C GLY A 49 -14.83 7.46 -1.40
N PRO A 50 -13.70 7.15 -2.04
CA PRO A 50 -12.96 5.91 -1.81
C PRO A 50 -12.21 5.92 -0.47
N THR A 51 -11.92 7.09 0.02
CA THR A 51 -11.29 7.46 1.29
C THR A 51 -11.61 8.94 1.58
N HIS A 52 -11.17 9.54 2.68
CA HIS A 52 -11.60 10.90 3.06
C HIS A 52 -10.46 11.81 3.55
N GLU A 53 -9.20 11.55 3.20
CA GLU A 53 -8.08 12.40 3.60
C GLU A 53 -8.30 13.85 3.18
N GLU A 54 -8.74 14.08 1.94
CA GLU A 54 -9.00 15.41 1.41
C GLU A 54 -10.09 16.15 2.19
N ALA A 55 -11.19 15.45 2.48
CA ALA A 55 -12.32 16.04 3.18
C ALA A 55 -11.96 16.42 4.63
N PHE A 56 -11.25 15.52 5.34
CA PHE A 56 -10.80 15.80 6.70
C PHE A 56 -9.76 16.93 6.72
N THR A 57 -8.83 16.95 5.78
CA THR A 57 -7.82 18.01 5.66
C THR A 57 -8.47 19.36 5.38
N ASP A 58 -9.49 19.41 4.53
CA ASP A 58 -10.22 20.65 4.22
C ASP A 58 -10.97 21.18 5.44
N ILE A 59 -11.64 20.33 6.21
CA ILE A 59 -12.27 20.71 7.49
C ILE A 59 -11.24 21.29 8.46
N ILE A 60 -10.12 20.61 8.66
CA ILE A 60 -9.07 21.04 9.57
C ILE A 60 -8.47 22.37 9.12
N ARG A 61 -8.25 22.57 7.82
CA ARG A 61 -7.77 23.82 7.23
C ARG A 61 -8.67 25.01 7.58
N GLN A 62 -9.98 24.79 7.64
CA GLN A 62 -10.96 25.85 7.93
C GLN A 62 -11.15 26.08 9.42
N GLU A 63 -11.10 25.04 10.24
CA GLU A 63 -11.44 25.10 11.66
C GLU A 63 -10.23 25.41 12.56
N ILE A 64 -9.02 25.00 12.17
CA ILE A 64 -7.83 25.18 12.99
C ILE A 64 -7.17 26.52 12.70
N THR A 65 -7.17 27.38 13.70
CA THR A 65 -6.58 28.74 13.63
C THR A 65 -5.28 28.87 14.42
N SER A 66 -4.91 27.86 15.20
CA SER A 66 -3.70 27.88 16.04
C SER A 66 -3.15 26.46 16.22
N TYR A 67 -1.81 26.32 16.15
CA TYR A 67 -1.12 25.08 16.46
C TYR A 67 -1.41 24.55 17.88
N LYS A 68 -1.86 25.41 18.79
CA LYS A 68 -2.25 25.02 20.16
C LYS A 68 -3.51 24.14 20.20
N GLN A 69 -4.24 24.07 19.11
CA GLN A 69 -5.41 23.19 18.96
C GLN A 69 -5.01 21.78 18.54
N LEU A 70 -3.74 21.56 18.21
CA LEU A 70 -3.16 20.25 17.90
C LEU A 70 -2.56 19.60 19.16
N PRO A 71 -2.47 18.26 19.24
CA PRO A 71 -2.87 17.31 18.21
C PRO A 71 -4.40 17.10 18.16
N LEU A 72 -4.90 16.75 16.97
CA LEU A 72 -6.28 16.33 16.76
C LEU A 72 -6.31 14.94 16.15
N ASN A 73 -7.24 14.13 16.63
CA ASN A 73 -7.52 12.82 16.07
C ASN A 73 -9.02 12.73 15.79
N LEU A 74 -9.36 12.61 14.52
CA LEU A 74 -10.74 12.53 14.05
C LEU A 74 -10.98 11.18 13.40
N TYR A 75 -12.20 10.66 13.50
CA TYR A 75 -12.55 9.43 12.83
C TYR A 75 -14.01 9.43 12.37
N GLN A 76 -14.31 8.54 11.45
CA GLN A 76 -15.67 8.23 11.03
C GLN A 76 -15.85 6.73 10.83
N ILE A 77 -17.12 6.32 10.86
CA ILE A 77 -17.55 5.01 10.37
C ILE A 77 -18.50 5.30 9.22
N GLN A 78 -18.03 5.07 8.00
CA GLN A 78 -18.68 5.54 6.79
C GLN A 78 -18.57 4.51 5.68
N VAL A 79 -19.57 4.48 4.81
CA VAL A 79 -19.54 3.72 3.57
C VAL A 79 -18.50 4.33 2.63
N LYS A 80 -17.66 3.49 2.04
CA LYS A 80 -16.69 3.84 0.99
C LYS A 80 -17.06 3.19 -0.32
N TYR A 81 -16.57 3.77 -1.41
CA TYR A 81 -16.90 3.37 -2.76
C TYR A 81 -15.62 3.23 -3.57
N ARG A 82 -15.35 2.02 -4.06
CA ARG A 82 -14.24 1.76 -4.98
C ARG A 82 -14.76 0.94 -6.15
N ASP A 83 -14.49 1.37 -7.38
CA ASP A 83 -14.93 0.63 -8.57
C ASP A 83 -14.02 -0.59 -8.80
N GLU A 84 -14.07 -1.49 -7.84
CA GLU A 84 -13.31 -2.73 -7.85
C GLU A 84 -13.59 -3.53 -9.13
N ARG A 85 -12.56 -3.76 -9.89
CA ARG A 85 -12.67 -4.44 -11.19
C ARG A 85 -13.15 -5.90 -11.06
N ARG A 86 -12.77 -6.56 -9.96
CA ARG A 86 -13.10 -7.97 -9.71
C ARG A 86 -13.58 -8.17 -8.28
N PRO A 87 -14.82 -7.78 -7.94
CA PRO A 87 -15.41 -8.09 -6.66
C PRO A 87 -15.38 -9.61 -6.42
N ARG A 88 -14.99 -10.03 -5.21
CA ARG A 88 -14.85 -11.45 -4.86
C ARG A 88 -14.88 -11.66 -3.35
N PHE A 89 -14.91 -12.93 -2.92
CA PHE A 89 -14.94 -13.33 -1.50
C PHE A 89 -16.11 -12.74 -0.70
N GLY A 90 -17.29 -12.71 -1.31
CA GLY A 90 -18.50 -12.20 -0.65
C GLY A 90 -18.38 -10.73 -0.28
N VAL A 91 -18.37 -10.43 1.02
CA VAL A 91 -18.30 -9.06 1.54
C VAL A 91 -16.88 -8.53 1.72
N MET A 92 -15.85 -9.33 1.48
CA MET A 92 -14.47 -8.93 1.75
C MET A 92 -13.91 -7.96 0.70
N ARG A 93 -14.27 -8.17 -0.58
CA ARG A 93 -13.81 -7.31 -1.68
C ARG A 93 -14.98 -6.89 -2.56
N THR A 94 -15.58 -5.76 -2.21
CA THR A 94 -16.79 -5.22 -2.82
C THR A 94 -16.60 -3.79 -3.30
N LYS A 95 -17.49 -3.33 -4.18
CA LYS A 95 -17.48 -1.93 -4.65
C LYS A 95 -17.97 -0.94 -3.58
N THR A 96 -18.67 -1.43 -2.58
CA THR A 96 -19.23 -0.63 -1.49
C THR A 96 -19.03 -1.36 -0.19
N PHE A 97 -18.40 -0.72 0.79
CA PHE A 97 -18.08 -1.32 2.08
C PHE A 97 -18.02 -0.27 3.18
N THR A 98 -18.25 -0.68 4.43
CA THR A 98 -18.12 0.20 5.58
C THR A 98 -16.67 0.18 6.08
N MET A 99 -16.11 1.37 6.27
CA MET A 99 -14.76 1.55 6.81
C MET A 99 -14.84 2.40 8.09
N LYS A 100 -14.06 2.05 9.10
CA LYS A 100 -13.65 2.97 10.14
C LYS A 100 -12.32 3.57 9.69
N ASP A 101 -12.33 4.82 9.36
CA ASP A 101 -11.14 5.57 8.99
C ASP A 101 -10.87 6.67 10.02
N ALA A 102 -9.61 6.85 10.37
CA ALA A 102 -9.16 7.83 11.36
C ALA A 102 -7.96 8.61 10.83
N TYR A 103 -7.91 9.89 11.17
CA TYR A 103 -6.95 10.86 10.67
C TYR A 103 -6.37 11.63 11.84
N SER A 104 -5.04 11.67 11.94
CA SER A 104 -4.33 12.45 12.94
C SER A 104 -3.71 13.69 12.32
N PHE A 105 -3.73 14.78 13.08
CA PHE A 105 -3.14 16.05 12.72
C PHE A 105 -2.28 16.50 13.89
N ASP A 106 -0.99 16.59 13.67
CA ASP A 106 0.01 16.86 14.69
C ASP A 106 0.80 18.14 14.35
N ALA A 107 1.44 18.74 15.34
CA ALA A 107 2.17 19.99 15.15
C ALA A 107 3.60 19.75 14.65
N ASP A 108 4.14 18.55 14.84
CA ASP A 108 5.49 18.14 14.44
C ASP A 108 5.57 16.63 14.21
N ASP A 109 6.70 16.17 13.66
CA ASP A 109 6.94 14.78 13.33
C ASP A 109 6.90 13.86 14.57
N LYS A 110 7.34 14.36 15.74
CA LYS A 110 7.30 13.58 16.98
C LYS A 110 5.87 13.30 17.44
N GLY A 111 5.00 14.31 17.28
CA GLY A 111 3.58 14.17 17.52
C GLY A 111 2.96 13.15 16.56
N LEU A 112 3.30 13.25 15.27
CA LEU A 112 2.85 12.33 14.24
C LEU A 112 3.27 10.89 14.54
N ASP A 113 4.54 10.66 14.85
CA ASP A 113 5.08 9.34 15.21
C ASP A 113 4.35 8.76 16.42
N LYS A 114 4.07 9.61 17.42
CA LYS A 114 3.31 9.19 18.59
C LYS A 114 1.87 8.80 18.23
N SER A 115 1.20 9.61 17.44
CA SER A 115 -0.17 9.33 16.98
C SER A 115 -0.23 8.03 16.16
N TYR A 116 0.78 7.79 15.33
CA TYR A 116 0.92 6.55 14.57
C TYR A 116 1.12 5.33 15.51
N GLN A 117 2.03 5.43 16.49
CA GLN A 117 2.28 4.35 17.43
C GLN A 117 1.05 4.04 18.30
N ASP A 118 0.36 5.06 18.78
CA ASP A 118 -0.90 4.89 19.53
C ASP A 118 -1.95 4.10 18.72
N MET A 119 -2.01 4.33 17.40
CA MET A 119 -2.91 3.56 16.52
C MET A 119 -2.41 2.14 16.28
N PHE A 120 -1.13 1.98 16.08
CA PHE A 120 -0.51 0.66 15.92
C PHE A 120 -0.80 -0.23 17.11
N ASP A 121 -0.56 0.26 18.33
CA ASP A 121 -0.83 -0.47 19.57
C ASP A 121 -2.32 -0.78 19.74
N ALA A 122 -3.19 0.15 19.32
CA ALA A 122 -4.63 -0.07 19.35
C ALA A 122 -5.06 -1.19 18.38
N TYR A 123 -4.50 -1.28 17.18
CA TYR A 123 -4.79 -2.35 16.23
C TYR A 123 -4.32 -3.72 16.75
N VAL A 124 -3.10 -3.81 17.29
CA VAL A 124 -2.62 -5.04 17.93
C VAL A 124 -3.61 -5.49 19.00
N SER A 125 -3.98 -4.58 19.90
CA SER A 125 -4.93 -4.85 20.98
C SER A 125 -6.32 -5.29 20.50
N ILE A 126 -6.81 -4.72 19.39
CA ILE A 126 -8.10 -5.07 18.77
C ILE A 126 -8.04 -6.49 18.24
N PHE A 127 -7.02 -6.84 17.48
CA PHE A 127 -6.90 -8.16 16.85
C PHE A 127 -6.65 -9.25 17.90
N ASP A 128 -5.83 -8.99 18.90
CA ASP A 128 -5.64 -9.90 20.05
C ASP A 128 -6.97 -10.19 20.77
N ARG A 129 -7.77 -9.14 21.02
CA ARG A 129 -9.11 -9.31 21.63
C ARG A 129 -10.11 -10.03 20.74
N CYS A 130 -9.90 -10.01 19.44
CA CYS A 130 -10.68 -10.81 18.49
C CYS A 130 -10.17 -12.26 18.39
N GLY A 131 -9.11 -12.63 19.11
CA GLY A 131 -8.50 -13.95 19.06
C GLY A 131 -7.76 -14.23 17.75
N LEU A 132 -7.30 -13.17 17.05
CA LEU A 132 -6.56 -13.27 15.80
C LEU A 132 -5.07 -13.14 16.08
N GLU A 133 -4.32 -14.18 15.74
CA GLU A 133 -2.86 -14.14 15.72
C GLU A 133 -2.41 -13.34 14.51
N ASN A 134 -2.11 -12.06 14.74
CA ASN A 134 -1.74 -11.12 13.69
C ASN A 134 -0.24 -10.83 13.71
N SER A 135 0.28 -10.50 12.53
CA SER A 135 1.65 -10.02 12.35
C SER A 135 1.61 -8.66 11.63
N PRO A 136 2.06 -7.58 12.27
CA PRO A 136 2.27 -6.32 11.56
C PRO A 136 3.39 -6.47 10.53
N VAL A 137 3.12 -6.08 9.29
CA VAL A 137 4.07 -6.16 8.18
C VAL A 137 4.23 -4.81 7.52
N GLN A 138 5.42 -4.52 7.03
CA GLN A 138 5.66 -3.33 6.22
C GLN A 138 4.94 -3.48 4.87
N ALA A 139 4.24 -2.42 4.46
CA ALA A 139 3.45 -2.41 3.25
C ALA A 139 3.81 -1.22 2.36
N ASP A 140 3.52 -1.34 1.07
CA ASP A 140 3.53 -0.21 0.15
C ASP A 140 2.32 0.68 0.40
N SER A 141 2.51 2.01 0.34
CA SER A 141 1.41 2.97 0.56
C SER A 141 0.52 3.16 -0.68
N GLY A 142 0.94 2.69 -1.84
CA GLY A 142 0.20 2.75 -3.09
C GLY A 142 -0.23 4.15 -3.50
N ALA A 143 -1.39 4.25 -4.16
CA ALA A 143 -1.97 5.52 -4.62
C ALA A 143 -2.44 6.45 -3.47
N ILE A 144 -2.51 5.95 -2.24
CA ILE A 144 -2.84 6.77 -1.06
C ILE A 144 -1.67 7.68 -0.71
N GLY A 145 -0.43 7.22 -0.96
CA GLY A 145 0.80 7.97 -0.69
C GLY A 145 1.27 7.84 0.76
N GLY A 146 2.39 8.49 1.07
CA GLY A 146 3.06 8.41 2.37
C GLY A 146 4.37 7.63 2.29
N SER A 147 5.22 7.80 3.30
CA SER A 147 6.55 7.17 3.36
C SER A 147 6.57 5.84 4.12
N THR A 148 5.58 5.59 4.95
CA THR A 148 5.51 4.42 5.81
C THR A 148 4.08 3.91 5.86
N SER A 149 3.92 2.60 5.70
CA SER A 149 2.65 1.91 5.83
C SER A 149 2.86 0.57 6.53
N ALA A 150 1.87 0.15 7.30
CA ALA A 150 1.85 -1.17 7.93
C ALA A 150 0.48 -1.81 7.75
N GLU A 151 0.49 -3.12 7.55
CA GLU A 151 -0.70 -3.95 7.48
C GLU A 151 -0.66 -5.01 8.58
N PHE A 152 -1.81 -5.29 9.18
CA PHE A 152 -1.93 -6.33 10.21
C PHE A 152 -2.45 -7.60 9.54
N MET A 153 -1.52 -8.53 9.26
CA MET A 153 -1.80 -9.73 8.50
C MET A 153 -2.05 -10.93 9.40
N VAL A 154 -3.02 -11.75 9.02
CA VAL A 154 -3.28 -13.05 9.64
C VAL A 154 -2.87 -14.14 8.65
N LYS A 155 -2.02 -15.07 9.08
CA LYS A 155 -1.57 -16.18 8.22
C LYS A 155 -2.75 -17.09 7.86
N SER A 156 -2.94 -17.33 6.57
CA SER A 156 -4.00 -18.19 6.05
C SER A 156 -3.60 -18.82 4.73
N GLU A 157 -3.91 -20.11 4.56
CA GLU A 157 -3.67 -20.81 3.29
C GLU A 157 -4.59 -20.34 2.15
N VAL A 158 -5.70 -19.66 2.49
CA VAL A 158 -6.67 -19.10 1.54
C VAL A 158 -6.49 -17.58 1.37
N GLY A 159 -5.41 -17.02 1.91
CA GLY A 159 -5.05 -15.62 1.74
C GLY A 159 -4.67 -15.29 0.29
N GLU A 160 -4.79 -14.03 -0.09
CA GLU A 160 -4.43 -13.55 -1.43
C GLU A 160 -3.04 -12.96 -1.50
N ASP A 161 -2.57 -12.36 -0.40
CA ASP A 161 -1.32 -11.62 -0.36
C ASP A 161 -0.19 -12.50 0.18
N GLU A 162 0.97 -12.36 -0.42
CA GLU A 162 2.19 -13.03 0.03
C GLU A 162 2.97 -12.12 0.97
N VAL A 163 3.41 -12.67 2.09
CA VAL A 163 4.17 -11.95 3.12
C VAL A 163 5.52 -12.64 3.35
N VAL A 164 6.57 -11.84 3.41
CA VAL A 164 7.92 -12.29 3.68
C VAL A 164 8.26 -12.04 5.15
N PHE A 165 8.75 -13.08 5.83
CA PHE A 165 9.24 -13.01 7.21
C PHE A 165 10.73 -13.32 7.25
N CYS A 166 11.50 -12.55 7.99
CA CYS A 166 12.90 -12.86 8.23
C CYS A 166 13.02 -13.96 9.30
N SER A 167 13.89 -14.94 9.05
CA SER A 167 14.18 -16.00 10.02
C SER A 167 15.15 -15.56 11.14
N GLY A 168 15.78 -14.40 11.01
CA GLY A 168 16.81 -13.93 11.93
C GLY A 168 16.46 -12.68 12.74
N CYS A 169 15.32 -12.02 12.43
CA CYS A 169 14.85 -10.84 13.15
C CYS A 169 13.33 -10.65 12.93
N ASP A 170 12.76 -9.61 13.54
CA ASP A 170 11.32 -9.29 13.47
C ASP A 170 10.89 -8.61 12.16
N TYR A 171 11.73 -8.61 11.12
CA TYR A 171 11.37 -8.02 9.83
C TYR A 171 10.29 -8.84 9.14
N ALA A 172 9.20 -8.16 8.78
CA ALA A 172 8.12 -8.69 7.96
C ALA A 172 7.63 -7.63 6.98
N ALA A 173 7.35 -8.01 5.76
CA ALA A 173 6.87 -7.12 4.72
C ALA A 173 5.99 -7.86 3.72
N ASN A 174 5.04 -7.16 3.08
CA ASN A 174 4.41 -7.69 1.89
C ASN A 174 5.40 -7.73 0.72
N VAL A 175 5.09 -8.50 -0.33
CA VAL A 175 6.03 -8.74 -1.45
C VAL A 175 6.40 -7.44 -2.16
N GLU A 176 5.48 -6.49 -2.28
CA GLU A 176 5.72 -5.20 -2.93
C GLU A 176 6.74 -4.34 -2.18
N ARG A 177 6.80 -4.48 -0.85
CA ARG A 177 7.69 -3.69 0.01
C ARG A 177 8.93 -4.44 0.45
N ALA A 178 8.95 -5.75 0.30
CA ALA A 178 10.03 -6.60 0.80
C ALA A 178 11.40 -6.22 0.21
N GLU A 179 12.36 -6.00 1.09
CA GLU A 179 13.74 -5.71 0.73
C GLU A 179 14.62 -6.91 1.04
N SER A 180 15.44 -7.33 0.08
CA SER A 180 16.45 -8.36 0.29
C SER A 180 17.80 -7.75 0.63
N CYS A 181 18.51 -8.33 1.58
CA CYS A 181 19.92 -7.98 1.81
C CYS A 181 20.74 -8.33 0.56
N ASN A 182 21.62 -7.42 0.17
CA ASN A 182 22.64 -7.71 -0.82
C ASN A 182 23.62 -8.73 -0.23
N LEU A 183 23.40 -10.01 -0.50
CA LEU A 183 24.44 -11.00 -0.32
C LEU A 183 25.62 -10.56 -1.20
N ALA A 184 26.79 -10.35 -0.58
CA ALA A 184 27.99 -10.01 -1.32
C ALA A 184 28.18 -11.08 -2.38
N SER A 185 28.07 -10.71 -3.65
CA SER A 185 28.36 -11.63 -4.75
C SER A 185 29.83 -12.02 -4.63
N GLN A 186 30.12 -13.30 -4.52
CA GLN A 186 31.49 -13.75 -4.72
C GLN A 186 31.90 -13.27 -6.11
N LYS A 187 32.96 -12.46 -6.17
CA LYS A 187 33.55 -12.05 -7.44
C LYS A 187 34.10 -13.30 -8.11
N GLU A 188 33.39 -13.77 -9.11
CA GLU A 188 33.89 -14.83 -9.97
C GLU A 188 34.79 -14.22 -11.02
N GLU A 189 35.79 -14.99 -11.47
CA GLU A 189 36.61 -14.59 -12.61
C GLU A 189 35.73 -14.42 -13.85
N MET A 190 35.93 -13.32 -14.56
CA MET A 190 35.22 -13.09 -15.81
C MET A 190 35.68 -14.12 -16.83
N LYS A 191 34.73 -14.85 -17.39
CA LYS A 191 34.94 -15.78 -18.50
C LYS A 191 34.75 -15.06 -19.83
N GLU A 192 35.30 -15.62 -20.89
CA GLU A 192 35.04 -15.16 -22.23
C GLU A 192 33.54 -15.29 -22.57
N LEU A 193 33.02 -14.34 -23.36
CA LEU A 193 31.63 -14.36 -23.80
C LEU A 193 31.41 -15.50 -24.78
N GLU A 194 30.49 -16.39 -24.46
CA GLU A 194 30.11 -17.52 -25.29
C GLU A 194 28.61 -17.43 -25.64
N GLU A 195 28.31 -17.66 -26.91
CA GLU A 195 26.94 -17.74 -27.38
C GLU A 195 26.46 -19.20 -27.30
N VAL A 196 25.39 -19.46 -26.55
CA VAL A 196 24.87 -20.80 -26.33
C VAL A 196 23.48 -20.92 -26.96
N HIS A 197 23.34 -21.88 -27.88
CA HIS A 197 22.04 -22.20 -28.49
C HIS A 197 21.19 -23.04 -27.53
N THR A 198 20.00 -22.51 -27.14
CA THR A 198 19.10 -23.13 -26.17
C THR A 198 17.73 -23.44 -26.77
N PRO A 199 17.63 -24.41 -27.71
CA PRO A 199 16.38 -24.71 -28.41
C PRO A 199 15.35 -25.28 -27.44
N GLY A 200 14.14 -24.69 -27.44
CA GLY A 200 13.02 -25.17 -26.61
C GLY A 200 13.09 -24.80 -25.14
N ALA A 201 14.13 -24.06 -24.69
CA ALA A 201 14.23 -23.57 -23.32
C ALA A 201 13.80 -22.10 -23.26
N ALA A 202 12.53 -21.85 -22.99
CA ALA A 202 11.94 -20.51 -22.90
C ALA A 202 11.87 -19.95 -21.48
N THR A 203 11.90 -20.84 -20.48
CA THR A 203 11.85 -20.47 -19.05
C THR A 203 13.21 -20.69 -18.39
N ILE A 204 13.45 -19.99 -17.28
CA ILE A 204 14.70 -20.17 -16.53
C ILE A 204 14.82 -21.60 -16.00
N LYS A 205 13.74 -22.24 -15.62
CA LYS A 205 13.75 -23.64 -15.16
C LYS A 205 14.21 -24.60 -16.26
N GLU A 206 13.74 -24.39 -17.46
CA GLU A 206 14.19 -25.16 -18.63
C GLU A 206 15.67 -24.88 -18.97
N LEU A 207 16.12 -23.63 -18.79
CA LEU A 207 17.53 -23.25 -18.95
C LEU A 207 18.41 -23.89 -17.86
N GLU A 208 17.95 -23.99 -16.63
CA GLU A 208 18.64 -24.67 -15.53
C GLU A 208 18.88 -26.17 -15.89
N GLU A 209 17.83 -26.83 -16.34
CA GLU A 209 17.89 -28.22 -16.72
C GLU A 209 18.79 -28.43 -17.94
N PHE A 210 18.71 -27.56 -18.94
CA PHE A 210 19.46 -27.64 -20.19
C PHE A 210 20.96 -27.35 -19.96
N LEU A 211 21.29 -26.26 -19.24
CA LEU A 211 22.68 -25.84 -19.03
C LEU A 211 23.31 -26.47 -17.78
N LYS A 212 22.53 -27.17 -16.96
CA LYS A 212 22.94 -27.74 -15.67
C LYS A 212 23.62 -26.69 -14.76
N THR A 213 23.04 -25.50 -14.74
CA THR A 213 23.59 -24.32 -14.08
C THR A 213 22.59 -23.86 -13.02
N SER A 214 23.08 -23.46 -11.85
CA SER A 214 22.24 -22.99 -10.74
C SER A 214 21.50 -21.68 -11.07
N PRO A 215 20.27 -21.47 -10.55
CA PRO A 215 19.44 -20.29 -10.80
C PRO A 215 20.11 -18.95 -10.53
N ASP A 216 21.01 -18.89 -9.54
CA ASP A 216 21.76 -17.71 -9.16
C ASP A 216 22.76 -17.21 -10.22
N LYS A 217 23.02 -18.04 -11.23
CA LYS A 217 23.90 -17.71 -12.36
C LYS A 217 23.15 -17.08 -13.54
N PHE A 218 21.84 -17.01 -13.48
CA PHE A 218 21.04 -16.42 -14.54
C PHE A 218 20.67 -14.96 -14.20
N ALA A 219 20.69 -14.12 -15.21
CA ALA A 219 20.12 -12.80 -15.16
C ALA A 219 18.95 -12.70 -16.14
N LYS A 220 17.83 -12.12 -15.69
CA LYS A 220 16.70 -11.80 -16.52
C LYS A 220 16.78 -10.34 -16.93
N THR A 221 16.73 -10.10 -18.23
CA THR A 221 16.69 -8.75 -18.78
C THR A 221 15.26 -8.39 -19.14
N LEU A 222 14.75 -7.32 -18.56
CA LEU A 222 13.46 -6.71 -18.88
C LEU A 222 13.70 -5.42 -19.62
N VAL A 223 12.97 -5.23 -20.72
CA VAL A 223 13.03 -4.00 -21.50
C VAL A 223 11.64 -3.36 -21.49
N HIS A 224 11.56 -2.12 -21.05
CA HIS A 224 10.33 -1.33 -21.07
C HIS A 224 10.62 0.11 -21.48
N GLU A 225 9.57 0.85 -21.77
CA GLU A 225 9.65 2.26 -22.12
C GLU A 225 9.16 3.10 -20.94
N GLU A 226 9.95 4.10 -20.57
CA GLU A 226 9.62 5.07 -19.53
C GLU A 226 9.99 6.47 -20.05
N ASP A 227 9.02 7.39 -20.07
CA ASP A 227 9.18 8.75 -20.58
C ASP A 227 9.77 8.83 -22.00
N GLY A 228 9.38 7.92 -22.89
CA GLY A 228 9.88 7.86 -24.28
C GLY A 228 11.33 7.36 -24.40
N LYS A 229 11.89 6.79 -23.33
CA LYS A 229 13.23 6.20 -23.31
C LYS A 229 13.13 4.70 -23.06
N THR A 230 13.96 3.94 -23.76
CA THR A 230 14.10 2.52 -23.49
C THR A 230 14.89 2.32 -22.20
N VAL A 231 14.28 1.68 -21.22
CA VAL A 231 14.90 1.29 -19.94
C VAL A 231 15.13 -0.20 -19.95
N VAL A 232 16.35 -0.60 -19.62
CA VAL A 232 16.75 -2.01 -19.52
C VAL A 232 17.06 -2.33 -18.06
N VAL A 233 16.30 -3.23 -17.49
CA VAL A 233 16.50 -3.72 -16.13
C VAL A 233 17.05 -5.13 -16.18
N VAL A 234 18.22 -5.33 -15.58
CA VAL A 234 18.86 -6.64 -15.46
C VAL A 234 18.76 -7.09 -14.00
N ALA A 235 18.00 -8.12 -13.77
CA ALA A 235 17.80 -8.68 -12.43
C ALA A 235 18.33 -10.11 -12.32
N ARG A 236 18.98 -10.42 -11.23
CA ARG A 236 19.35 -11.81 -10.92
C ARG A 236 18.11 -12.63 -10.55
N ARG A 237 18.13 -13.91 -10.86
CA ARG A 237 17.00 -14.81 -10.63
C ARG A 237 16.72 -15.10 -9.15
N ASP A 238 17.74 -15.03 -8.34
CA ASP A 238 17.70 -15.33 -6.89
C ASP A 238 17.21 -14.14 -6.04
N ARG A 239 16.63 -13.11 -6.70
CA ARG A 239 16.11 -11.89 -6.06
C ARG A 239 14.73 -11.53 -6.59
#